data_030b8390656209759e48d3cacfd36abb
#
_entry.id   030b8390656209759e48d3cacfd36abb
#
_cell.length_a   1.000
_cell.length_b   1.000
_cell.length_c   1.000
_cell.angle_alpha   90.00
_cell.angle_beta   90.00
_cell.angle_gamma   90.00
#
_symmetry.space_group_name_H-M   'P 1'
#
loop_
_entity.id
_entity.type
_entity.pdbx_description
1 polymer ?
#
loop_
_entity_poly.entity_id
_entity_poly.type
_entity_poly.pdbx_seq_one_letter_code
_entity_poly.pdbx_strand_id
1 'polypeptide(L)'
;MPLIIPKTLPAFDALYEENVFVMHRERALAQHIRPLEILILNLMPTKIATETQIARLLANTPLQVHMTLLQTASHSATHVSAAHLEAFYKTFDEVKNNRYDGMIITGAPVETMDFEQVDYWNELCEIMDFSCLLYTSPSPRD
;
A
#
# COMPACT_ATOMS: atom_id res chain seq x y z
N MET A 1 -4.09 -18.39 -3.74
CA MET A 1 -4.06 -18.03 -2.33
C MET A 1 -4.55 -16.60 -2.18
N PRO A 2 -5.12 -16.25 -1.05
CA PRO A 2 -5.86 -15.00 -0.92
C PRO A 2 -4.99 -13.80 -0.56
N LEU A 3 -5.49 -12.63 -0.94
CA LEU A 3 -4.98 -11.36 -0.48
C LEU A 3 -5.56 -11.07 0.91
N ILE A 4 -4.73 -10.60 1.82
CA ILE A 4 -5.14 -10.23 3.18
C ILE A 4 -5.31 -8.72 3.23
N ILE A 5 -6.55 -8.28 3.42
CA ILE A 5 -6.90 -6.86 3.55
C ILE A 5 -7.97 -6.72 4.64
N PRO A 6 -8.14 -5.52 5.23
CA PRO A 6 -9.19 -5.31 6.22
C PRO A 6 -10.57 -5.57 5.62
N LYS A 7 -11.44 -6.24 6.38
CA LYS A 7 -12.79 -6.58 5.92
C LYS A 7 -13.63 -5.33 5.62
N THR A 8 -13.38 -4.25 6.31
CA THR A 8 -14.11 -2.99 6.14
C THR A 8 -13.55 -2.10 5.04
N LEU A 9 -12.40 -2.47 4.44
CA LEU A 9 -11.86 -1.73 3.30
C LEU A 9 -12.78 -1.87 2.10
N PRO A 10 -13.12 -0.79 1.36
CA PRO A 10 -14.00 -0.90 0.19
C PRO A 10 -13.53 -1.92 -0.85
N ALA A 11 -12.21 -2.10 -1.01
CA ALA A 11 -11.67 -3.09 -1.94
C ALA A 11 -12.08 -4.52 -1.57
N PHE A 12 -12.31 -4.82 -0.28
CA PHE A 12 -12.71 -6.15 0.14
C PHE A 12 -14.05 -6.55 -0.47
N ASP A 13 -15.05 -5.68 -0.35
CA ASP A 13 -16.38 -5.94 -0.89
C ASP A 13 -16.37 -5.97 -2.43
N ALA A 14 -15.62 -5.05 -3.06
CA ALA A 14 -15.52 -5.00 -4.51
C ALA A 14 -14.94 -6.29 -5.07
N LEU A 15 -13.87 -6.80 -4.49
CA LEU A 15 -13.22 -8.03 -4.94
C LEU A 15 -14.05 -9.26 -4.61
N TYR A 16 -14.74 -9.25 -3.47
CA TYR A 16 -15.64 -10.33 -3.09
C TYR A 16 -16.76 -10.48 -4.13
N GLU A 17 -17.36 -9.37 -4.57
CA GLU A 17 -18.38 -9.38 -5.61
C GLU A 17 -17.86 -9.86 -6.97
N GLU A 18 -16.58 -9.65 -7.25
CA GLU A 18 -15.93 -10.13 -8.47
C GLU A 18 -15.49 -11.59 -8.39
N ASN A 19 -15.80 -12.27 -7.29
CA ASN A 19 -15.38 -13.65 -7.01
C ASN A 19 -13.85 -13.80 -6.90
N VAL A 20 -13.15 -12.73 -6.54
CA VAL A 20 -11.72 -12.78 -6.23
C VAL A 20 -11.59 -13.15 -4.76
N PHE A 21 -10.79 -14.17 -4.46
CA PHE A 21 -10.64 -14.65 -3.10
C PHE A 21 -9.79 -13.69 -2.27
N VAL A 22 -10.41 -13.10 -1.25
CA VAL A 22 -9.74 -12.23 -0.28
C VAL A 22 -10.06 -12.73 1.13
N MET A 23 -9.19 -12.41 2.10
CA MET A 23 -9.45 -12.77 3.48
C MET A 23 -9.07 -11.64 4.43
N HIS A 24 -9.70 -11.59 5.59
CA HIS A 24 -9.32 -10.68 6.65
C HIS A 24 -8.22 -11.31 7.51
N ARG A 25 -7.54 -10.47 8.30
CA ARG A 25 -6.36 -10.90 9.06
C ARG A 25 -6.64 -12.05 10.03
N GLU A 26 -7.79 -12.04 10.68
CA GLU A 26 -8.13 -13.07 11.66
C GLU A 26 -8.19 -14.45 11.03
N ARG A 27 -8.76 -14.53 9.82
CA ARG A 27 -8.81 -15.79 9.10
C ARG A 27 -7.43 -16.23 8.66
N ALA A 28 -6.59 -15.28 8.23
CA ALA A 28 -5.23 -15.57 7.81
C ALA A 28 -4.39 -16.11 8.97
N LEU A 29 -4.56 -15.56 10.17
CA LEU A 29 -3.84 -16.00 11.36
C LEU A 29 -4.23 -17.42 11.79
N ALA A 30 -5.42 -17.89 11.39
CA ALA A 30 -5.85 -19.27 11.67
C ALA A 30 -5.14 -20.28 10.77
N GLN A 31 -4.43 -19.86 9.75
CA GLN A 31 -3.66 -20.71 8.85
C GLN A 31 -2.17 -20.61 9.21
N HIS A 32 -1.46 -21.72 9.20
CA HIS A 32 -0.04 -21.76 9.54
C HIS A 32 0.84 -21.43 8.31
N ILE A 33 0.51 -20.34 7.63
CA ILE A 33 1.22 -19.87 6.44
C ILE A 33 1.66 -18.43 6.67
N ARG A 34 2.96 -18.18 6.50
CA ARG A 34 3.49 -16.81 6.58
C ARG A 34 3.11 -16.06 5.31
N PRO A 35 2.34 -14.97 5.40
CA PRO A 35 2.02 -14.18 4.22
C PRO A 35 3.22 -13.33 3.79
N LEU A 36 3.25 -12.95 2.52
CA LEU A 36 4.14 -11.90 2.05
C LEU A 36 3.59 -10.55 2.54
N GLU A 37 4.47 -9.76 3.12
CA GLU A 37 4.12 -8.43 3.62
C GLU A 37 4.49 -7.39 2.55
N ILE A 38 3.47 -6.79 1.93
CA ILE A 38 3.65 -5.80 0.87
C ILE A 38 3.18 -4.43 1.37
N LEU A 39 4.07 -3.46 1.29
CA LEU A 39 3.79 -2.08 1.69
C LEU A 39 3.47 -1.27 0.43
N ILE A 40 2.39 -0.48 0.47
CA ILE A 40 1.95 0.31 -0.67
C ILE A 40 1.87 1.78 -0.27
N LEU A 41 2.74 2.60 -0.85
CA LEU A 41 2.65 4.05 -0.72
C LEU A 41 1.73 4.58 -1.80
N ASN A 42 0.52 4.98 -1.41
CA ASN A 42 -0.51 5.43 -2.34
C ASN A 42 -0.53 6.96 -2.41
N LEU A 43 0.08 7.50 -3.46
CA LEU A 43 0.16 8.94 -3.72
C LEU A 43 -0.95 9.43 -4.66
N MET A 44 -1.79 8.54 -5.15
CA MET A 44 -2.86 8.90 -6.06
C MET A 44 -3.98 9.66 -5.34
N PRO A 45 -4.61 10.63 -6.02
CA PRO A 45 -5.76 11.34 -5.42
C PRO A 45 -6.99 10.45 -5.28
N THR A 46 -7.20 9.51 -6.21
CA THR A 46 -8.33 8.56 -6.17
C THR A 46 -7.92 7.30 -5.41
N LYS A 47 -7.76 7.43 -4.09
CA LYS A 47 -7.16 6.37 -3.28
C LYS A 47 -7.97 5.08 -3.29
N ILE A 48 -9.29 5.17 -3.15
CA ILE A 48 -10.16 3.98 -3.07
C ILE A 48 -10.10 3.18 -4.38
N ALA A 49 -10.17 3.85 -5.53
CA ALA A 49 -10.07 3.18 -6.82
C ALA A 49 -8.71 2.53 -7.02
N THR A 50 -7.64 3.23 -6.64
CA THR A 50 -6.27 2.72 -6.74
C THR A 50 -6.05 1.52 -5.83
N GLU A 51 -6.57 1.56 -4.60
CA GLU A 51 -6.53 0.44 -3.67
C GLU A 51 -7.15 -0.81 -4.28
N THR A 52 -8.32 -0.67 -4.89
CA THR A 52 -9.02 -1.78 -5.51
C THR A 52 -8.25 -2.36 -6.70
N GLN A 53 -7.69 -1.49 -7.53
CA GLN A 53 -6.90 -1.92 -8.69
C GLN A 53 -5.65 -2.69 -8.28
N ILE A 54 -4.91 -2.18 -7.30
CA ILE A 54 -3.69 -2.84 -6.82
C ILE A 54 -4.05 -4.15 -6.11
N ALA A 55 -5.10 -4.14 -5.29
CA ALA A 55 -5.55 -5.34 -4.59
C ALA A 55 -5.94 -6.44 -5.58
N ARG A 56 -6.61 -6.08 -6.68
CA ARG A 56 -6.97 -7.05 -7.72
C ARG A 56 -5.74 -7.70 -8.34
N LEU A 57 -4.68 -6.93 -8.59
CA LEU A 57 -3.44 -7.45 -9.14
C LEU A 57 -2.71 -8.34 -8.14
N LEU A 58 -2.63 -7.93 -6.87
CA LEU A 58 -1.95 -8.70 -5.84
C LEU A 58 -2.69 -9.99 -5.49
N ALA A 59 -4.01 -10.01 -5.65
CA ALA A 59 -4.79 -11.22 -5.39
C ALA A 59 -4.60 -12.29 -6.46
N ASN A 60 -4.02 -11.93 -7.60
CA ASN A 60 -3.80 -12.87 -8.71
C ASN A 60 -2.46 -13.61 -8.56
N THR A 61 -2.28 -14.25 -7.41
CA THR A 61 -1.07 -15.03 -7.10
C THR A 61 -1.46 -16.23 -6.22
N PRO A 62 -0.75 -17.36 -6.32
CA PRO A 62 -0.98 -18.48 -5.40
C PRO A 62 -0.45 -18.22 -3.99
N LEU A 63 0.31 -17.14 -3.78
CA LEU A 63 0.89 -16.83 -2.48
C LEU A 63 -0.10 -16.01 -1.65
N GLN A 64 -0.03 -16.17 -0.33
CA GLN A 64 -0.80 -15.35 0.59
C GLN A 64 -0.10 -14.00 0.76
N VAL A 65 -0.82 -12.91 0.46
CA VAL A 65 -0.25 -11.55 0.47
C VAL A 65 -1.03 -10.69 1.46
N HIS A 66 -0.30 -10.01 2.36
CA HIS A 66 -0.86 -9.02 3.27
C HIS A 66 -0.49 -7.63 2.79
N MET A 67 -1.49 -6.81 2.49
CA MET A 67 -1.33 -5.46 1.96
C MET A 67 -1.42 -4.44 3.08
N THR A 68 -0.40 -3.60 3.21
CA THR A 68 -0.38 -2.48 4.16
C THR A 68 -0.32 -1.17 3.39
N LEU A 69 -1.26 -0.26 3.67
CA LEU A 69 -1.35 1.02 2.99
C LEU A 69 -0.59 2.09 3.76
N LEU A 70 0.20 2.89 3.05
CA LEU A 70 1.03 3.93 3.61
C LEU A 70 0.64 5.28 2.99
N GLN A 71 0.59 6.32 3.82
CA GLN A 71 0.36 7.69 3.38
C GLN A 71 1.51 8.58 3.82
N THR A 72 1.63 9.74 3.17
CA THR A 72 2.56 10.77 3.60
C THR A 72 1.89 11.62 4.68
N ALA A 73 2.55 11.77 5.83
CA ALA A 73 2.01 12.55 6.95
C ALA A 73 2.03 14.05 6.68
N SER A 74 2.96 14.50 5.84
CA SER A 74 3.16 15.92 5.53
C SER A 74 2.18 16.48 4.49
N HIS A 75 1.36 15.62 3.89
CA HIS A 75 0.42 16.02 2.85
C HIS A 75 -0.98 15.52 3.18
N SER A 76 -1.98 16.40 3.11
CA SER A 76 -3.37 16.02 3.33
C SER A 76 -4.07 15.77 2.00
N ALA A 77 -4.73 14.62 1.88
CA ALA A 77 -5.49 14.27 0.68
C ALA A 77 -6.81 15.05 0.66
N THR A 78 -7.15 15.59 -0.52
CA THR A 78 -8.37 16.38 -0.69
C THR A 78 -9.56 15.58 -1.21
N HIS A 79 -9.30 14.40 -1.77
CA HIS A 79 -10.33 13.59 -2.43
C HIS A 79 -10.74 12.35 -1.63
N VAL A 80 -10.26 12.22 -0.40
CA VAL A 80 -10.54 11.06 0.45
C VAL A 80 -10.87 11.56 1.84
N SER A 81 -11.85 10.92 2.50
CA SER A 81 -12.23 11.30 3.85
C SER A 81 -11.10 11.03 4.84
N ALA A 82 -10.97 11.89 5.84
CA ALA A 82 -9.99 11.69 6.90
C ALA A 82 -10.24 10.38 7.66
N ALA A 83 -11.50 9.97 7.78
CA ALA A 83 -11.88 8.72 8.44
C ALA A 83 -11.32 7.51 7.70
N HIS A 84 -11.36 7.51 6.37
CA HIS A 84 -10.79 6.42 5.56
C HIS A 84 -9.28 6.32 5.76
N LEU A 85 -8.58 7.47 5.72
CA LEU A 85 -7.13 7.49 5.91
C LEU A 85 -6.74 7.02 7.31
N GLU A 86 -7.45 7.50 8.33
CA GLU A 86 -7.16 7.12 9.72
C GLU A 86 -7.40 5.63 9.96
N ALA A 87 -8.45 5.08 9.34
CA ALA A 87 -8.82 3.67 9.55
C ALA A 87 -7.88 2.70 8.82
N PHE A 88 -7.37 3.04 7.64
CA PHE A 88 -6.69 2.08 6.77
C PHE A 88 -5.25 2.43 6.41
N TYR A 89 -4.82 3.67 6.57
CA TYR A 89 -3.49 4.11 6.20
C TYR A 89 -2.60 4.32 7.42
N LYS A 90 -1.33 3.97 7.27
CA LYS A 90 -0.30 4.20 8.28
C LYS A 90 0.66 5.26 7.79
N THR A 91 1.35 5.91 8.72
CA THR A 91 2.43 6.84 8.39
C THR A 91 3.77 6.11 8.38
N PHE A 92 4.78 6.73 7.79
CA PHE A 92 6.10 6.13 7.72
C PHE A 92 6.67 5.81 9.11
N ASP A 93 6.44 6.70 10.08
CA ASP A 93 6.93 6.48 11.45
C ASP A 93 6.35 5.21 12.07
N GLU A 94 5.14 4.82 11.69
CA GLU A 94 4.50 3.60 12.19
C GLU A 94 5.07 2.33 11.57
N VAL A 95 5.62 2.39 10.35
CA VAL A 95 6.04 1.21 9.60
C VAL A 95 7.56 1.06 9.46
N LYS A 96 8.33 2.10 9.72
CA LYS A 96 9.78 2.12 9.46
C LYS A 96 10.57 1.06 10.22
N ASN A 97 10.04 0.57 11.34
CA ASN A 97 10.71 -0.45 12.16
C ASN A 97 10.24 -1.87 11.84
N ASN A 98 9.28 -2.03 10.93
CA ASN A 98 8.76 -3.32 10.53
C ASN A 98 9.50 -3.83 9.30
N ARG A 99 9.40 -5.13 9.06
CA ARG A 99 10.01 -5.76 7.88
C ARG A 99 8.93 -6.04 6.85
N TYR A 100 9.25 -5.78 5.59
CA TYR A 100 8.36 -6.03 4.46
C TYR A 100 9.10 -6.80 3.39
N ASP A 101 8.36 -7.60 2.63
CA ASP A 101 8.93 -8.41 1.54
C ASP A 101 8.99 -7.63 0.23
N GLY A 102 8.16 -6.61 0.10
CA GLY A 102 8.18 -5.76 -1.08
C GLY A 102 7.44 -4.45 -0.83
N MET A 103 7.61 -3.51 -1.75
CA MET A 103 6.99 -2.20 -1.66
C MET A 103 6.57 -1.71 -3.04
N ILE A 104 5.40 -1.09 -3.11
CA ILE A 104 4.89 -0.44 -4.32
C ILE A 104 4.71 1.04 -4.01
N ILE A 105 5.27 1.89 -4.85
CA ILE A 105 5.07 3.34 -4.78
C ILE A 105 4.28 3.73 -6.03
N THR A 106 3.09 4.32 -5.84
CA THR A 106 2.26 4.72 -6.96
C THR A 106 2.74 6.04 -7.54
N GLY A 107 2.25 6.38 -8.74
CA GLY A 107 2.43 7.71 -9.29
C GLY A 107 1.66 8.76 -8.49
N ALA A 108 1.95 10.01 -8.77
CA ALA A 108 1.26 11.15 -8.18
C ALA A 108 1.07 12.24 -9.25
N PRO A 109 0.04 13.09 -9.15
CA PRO A 109 -0.22 14.11 -10.17
C PRO A 109 0.67 15.35 -9.95
N VAL A 110 1.98 15.17 -9.99
CA VAL A 110 2.96 16.23 -9.72
C VAL A 110 4.01 16.35 -10.83
N GLU A 111 3.74 15.82 -12.00
CA GLU A 111 4.68 15.74 -13.11
C GLU A 111 5.12 17.11 -13.64
N THR A 112 4.33 18.16 -13.39
CA THR A 112 4.67 19.52 -13.82
C THR A 112 5.31 20.37 -12.72
N MET A 113 5.50 19.79 -11.53
CA MET A 113 6.07 20.49 -10.38
C MET A 113 7.55 20.16 -10.21
N ASP A 114 8.34 21.14 -9.76
CA ASP A 114 9.69 20.88 -9.33
C ASP A 114 9.64 20.01 -8.06
N PHE A 115 10.67 19.19 -7.85
CA PHE A 115 10.72 18.28 -6.70
C PHE A 115 10.59 19.02 -5.37
N GLU A 116 11.23 20.17 -5.24
CA GLU A 116 11.22 20.97 -4.02
C GLU A 116 9.84 21.59 -3.73
N GLN A 117 8.95 21.67 -4.73
CA GLN A 117 7.61 22.20 -4.57
C GLN A 117 6.61 21.17 -4.10
N VAL A 118 7.00 19.90 -4.08
CA VAL A 118 6.11 18.82 -3.60
C VAL A 118 6.11 18.82 -2.07
N ASP A 119 4.92 18.94 -1.47
CA ASP A 119 4.74 19.05 -0.01
C ASP A 119 5.44 17.94 0.76
N TYR A 120 5.41 16.73 0.23
CA TYR A 120 5.91 15.53 0.91
C TYR A 120 7.27 15.06 0.39
N TRP A 121 8.01 15.94 -0.31
CA TRP A 121 9.27 15.54 -0.96
C TRP A 121 10.29 14.96 0.03
N ASN A 122 10.48 15.63 1.17
CA ASN A 122 11.44 15.17 2.17
C ASN A 122 11.04 13.81 2.75
N GLU A 123 9.76 13.63 3.05
CA GLU A 123 9.24 12.36 3.55
C GLU A 123 9.36 11.26 2.50
N LEU A 124 9.08 11.58 1.24
CA LEU A 124 9.25 10.64 0.14
C LEU A 124 10.70 10.18 0.00
N CYS A 125 11.66 11.09 0.16
CA CYS A 125 13.08 10.73 0.14
C CYS A 125 13.43 9.73 1.25
N GLU A 126 12.91 9.95 2.45
CA GLU A 126 13.13 9.03 3.57
C GLU A 126 12.52 7.65 3.29
N ILE A 127 11.34 7.62 2.68
CA ILE A 127 10.66 6.38 2.31
C ILE A 127 11.45 5.66 1.23
N MET A 128 11.98 6.37 0.26
CA MET A 128 12.81 5.77 -0.79
C MET A 128 14.10 5.19 -0.23
N ASP A 129 14.74 5.88 0.71
CA ASP A 129 15.92 5.35 1.40
C ASP A 129 15.58 4.07 2.16
N PHE A 130 14.45 4.05 2.84
CA PHE A 130 13.94 2.84 3.50
C PHE A 130 13.73 1.70 2.51
N SER A 131 13.16 1.98 1.34
CA SER A 131 12.89 0.95 0.34
C SER A 131 14.16 0.28 -0.17
N CYS A 132 15.27 1.01 -0.21
CA CYS A 132 16.57 0.45 -0.61
C CYS A 132 17.09 -0.59 0.39
N LEU A 133 16.64 -0.54 1.64
CA LEU A 133 17.03 -1.48 2.68
C LEU A 133 16.22 -2.79 2.65
N LEU A 134 15.11 -2.82 1.91
CA LEU A 134 14.29 -4.02 1.79
C LEU A 134 15.00 -5.07 0.94
N TYR A 135 15.44 -4.68 -0.23
CA TYR A 135 16.29 -5.48 -1.10
C TYR A 135 16.76 -4.62 -2.26
N THR A 136 17.84 -5.06 -2.91
CA THR A 136 18.36 -4.35 -4.08
C THR A 136 17.72 -4.94 -5.33
N SER A 137 17.09 -4.09 -6.13
CA SER A 137 16.49 -4.52 -7.40
C SER A 137 17.58 -4.96 -8.37
N PRO A 138 17.36 -6.04 -9.12
CA PRO A 138 18.31 -6.47 -10.14
C PRO A 138 18.30 -5.60 -11.38
N SER A 139 17.32 -4.71 -11.54
CA SER A 139 17.23 -3.85 -12.72
C SER A 139 18.09 -2.62 -12.55
N PRO A 140 18.93 -2.30 -13.54
CA PRO A 140 19.78 -1.10 -13.45
C PRO A 140 19.01 0.22 -13.52
N ARG A 141 17.71 0.16 -13.83
CA ARG A 141 16.85 1.34 -13.89
C ARG A 141 16.26 1.72 -12.54
N ASP A 142 16.29 0.84 -11.62
CA ASP A 142 15.56 0.98 -10.34
C ASP A 142 16.30 1.85 -9.32
#